data_0c2a03f9bd280ed37753f745880e9f27
#
_entry.id   0c2a03f9bd280ed37753f745880e9f27
#
_cell.length_a   1.000
_cell.length_b   1.000
_cell.length_c   1.000
_cell.angle_alpha   90.00
_cell.angle_beta   90.00
_cell.angle_gamma   90.00
#
_symmetry.space_group_name_H-M   'P 1'
#
loop_
_entity.id
_entity.type
_entity.pdbx_description
1 polymer ?
#
loop_
_entity_poly.entity_id
_entity_poly.type
_entity_poly.pdbx_seq_one_letter_code
_entity_poly.pdbx_strand_id
1 'polypeptide(L)'
;VAVGNNDDGQCDVSDWSDIVAISAGGAHTVGLKADGTVVAVGSNRFGQRDVSDWNGIVAIRTGSSHTVGLKVDGTVVAAGNNADGQCDVSDWSDIVAISAGSNHTVGLKADGTVVAVGSNSDG
;
A
#
# COMPACT_ATOMS: atom_id res chain seq x y z
N VAL A 1 -16.41 -5.88 6.69
CA VAL A 1 -17.08 -4.90 7.56
C VAL A 1 -16.09 -3.82 7.97
N ALA A 2 -16.52 -2.58 7.90
CA ALA A 2 -15.70 -1.43 8.30
C ALA A 2 -16.52 -0.49 9.16
N VAL A 3 -15.87 0.11 10.16
CA VAL A 3 -16.48 1.08 11.07
C VAL A 3 -15.54 2.28 11.22
N GLY A 4 -16.10 3.41 11.60
CA GLY A 4 -15.33 4.62 11.87
C GLY A 4 -15.70 5.76 10.95
N ASN A 5 -14.77 6.71 10.81
CA ASN A 5 -14.94 7.87 9.94
C ASN A 5 -15.16 7.41 8.48
N ASN A 6 -16.13 7.99 7.81
CA ASN A 6 -16.45 7.68 6.42
C ASN A 6 -16.61 8.95 5.58
N ASP A 7 -15.98 10.05 5.98
CA ASP A 7 -16.10 11.32 5.26
C ASP A 7 -15.61 11.23 3.82
N ASP A 8 -14.62 10.37 3.56
CA ASP A 8 -14.05 10.15 2.24
C ASP A 8 -14.51 8.83 1.60
N GLY A 9 -15.46 8.11 2.22
CA GLY A 9 -15.93 6.82 1.73
C GLY A 9 -15.01 5.65 2.07
N GLN A 10 -14.09 5.81 3.03
CA GLN A 10 -13.11 4.78 3.39
C GLN A 10 -13.72 3.54 4.04
N CYS A 11 -14.98 3.61 4.44
CA CYS A 11 -15.73 2.46 4.99
C CYS A 11 -16.67 1.82 3.96
N ASP A 12 -16.68 2.26 2.71
CA ASP A 12 -17.62 1.80 1.68
C ASP A 12 -17.13 0.50 1.04
N VAL A 13 -17.08 -0.57 1.84
CA VAL A 13 -16.52 -1.88 1.46
C VAL A 13 -17.59 -2.98 1.33
N SER A 14 -18.88 -2.62 1.37
CA SER A 14 -19.96 -3.59 1.47
C SER A 14 -20.08 -4.53 0.28
N ASP A 15 -19.62 -4.11 -0.91
CA ASP A 15 -19.64 -4.92 -2.14
C ASP A 15 -18.33 -5.66 -2.40
N TRP A 16 -17.36 -5.57 -1.50
CA TRP A 16 -16.10 -6.30 -1.63
C TRP A 16 -16.31 -7.78 -1.37
N SER A 17 -15.64 -8.62 -2.15
CA SER A 17 -15.67 -10.09 -2.01
C SER A 17 -14.30 -10.67 -2.32
N ASP A 18 -14.08 -11.90 -1.89
CA ASP A 18 -12.83 -12.65 -2.12
C ASP A 18 -11.59 -11.95 -1.59
N ILE A 19 -11.74 -11.18 -0.51
CA ILE A 19 -10.65 -10.43 0.12
C ILE A 19 -9.86 -11.38 1.02
N VAL A 20 -8.53 -11.39 0.87
CA VAL A 20 -7.64 -12.22 1.68
C VAL A 20 -6.74 -11.40 2.61
N ALA A 21 -6.64 -10.09 2.39
CA ALA A 21 -5.88 -9.20 3.28
C ALA A 21 -6.41 -7.77 3.13
N ILE A 22 -6.27 -6.99 4.20
CA ILE A 22 -6.71 -5.60 4.23
C ILE A 22 -5.63 -4.72 4.84
N SER A 23 -5.66 -3.44 4.51
CA SER A 23 -4.85 -2.43 5.16
C SER A 23 -5.61 -1.11 5.17
N ALA A 24 -5.49 -0.35 6.24
CA ALA A 24 -6.17 0.93 6.40
C ALA A 24 -5.15 2.04 6.57
N GLY A 25 -5.25 3.07 5.74
CA GLY A 25 -4.44 4.27 5.84
C GLY A 25 -5.14 5.37 6.60
N GLY A 26 -4.66 6.61 6.47
CA GLY A 26 -5.26 7.75 7.14
C GLY A 26 -6.69 8.03 6.70
N ALA A 27 -6.97 7.92 5.41
CA ALA A 27 -8.30 8.21 4.87
C ALA A 27 -8.66 7.28 3.70
N HIS A 28 -8.04 6.11 3.61
CA HIS A 28 -8.35 5.12 2.57
C HIS A 28 -8.19 3.71 3.12
N THR A 29 -8.88 2.78 2.49
CA THR A 29 -8.87 1.36 2.85
C THR A 29 -8.58 0.55 1.59
N VAL A 30 -7.74 -0.45 1.72
CA VAL A 30 -7.26 -1.26 0.60
C VAL A 30 -7.52 -2.73 0.92
N GLY A 31 -7.99 -3.47 -0.08
CA GLY A 31 -8.20 -4.91 0.03
C GLY A 31 -7.44 -5.66 -1.04
N LEU A 32 -6.75 -6.72 -0.63
CA LEU A 32 -6.09 -7.64 -1.53
C LEU A 32 -7.03 -8.80 -1.82
N LYS A 33 -7.28 -9.06 -3.09
CA LYS A 33 -8.15 -10.17 -3.51
C LYS A 33 -7.32 -11.44 -3.71
N ALA A 34 -8.00 -12.57 -3.63
CA ALA A 34 -7.38 -13.90 -3.80
C ALA A 34 -6.67 -14.06 -5.14
N ASP A 35 -7.12 -13.33 -6.17
CA ASP A 35 -6.52 -13.39 -7.52
C ASP A 35 -5.30 -12.47 -7.70
N GLY A 36 -4.85 -11.80 -6.64
CA GLY A 36 -3.69 -10.91 -6.69
C GLY A 36 -3.98 -9.49 -7.15
N THR A 37 -5.24 -9.15 -7.39
CA THR A 37 -5.65 -7.78 -7.69
C THR A 37 -6.00 -7.03 -6.40
N VAL A 38 -6.12 -5.71 -6.49
CA VAL A 38 -6.31 -4.85 -5.33
C VAL A 38 -7.48 -3.91 -5.57
N VAL A 39 -8.28 -3.71 -4.53
CA VAL A 39 -9.40 -2.76 -4.52
C VAL A 39 -9.16 -1.72 -3.44
N ALA A 40 -9.68 -0.52 -3.62
CA ALA A 40 -9.48 0.56 -2.67
C ALA A 40 -10.67 1.52 -2.65
N VAL A 41 -10.95 2.06 -1.47
CA VAL A 41 -11.97 3.10 -1.26
C VAL A 41 -11.39 4.19 -0.37
N GLY A 42 -12.02 5.36 -0.41
CA GLY A 42 -11.63 6.48 0.42
C GLY A 42 -11.02 7.62 -0.37
N SER A 43 -10.22 8.43 0.28
CA SER A 43 -9.56 9.57 -0.35
C SER A 43 -8.66 9.13 -1.50
N ASN A 44 -8.66 9.90 -2.59
CA ASN A 44 -7.73 9.72 -3.70
C ASN A 44 -7.04 11.04 -4.03
N ARG A 45 -6.90 11.90 -3.03
CA ARG A 45 -6.31 13.23 -3.20
C ARG A 45 -4.90 13.18 -3.77
N PHE A 46 -4.15 12.12 -3.44
CA PHE A 46 -2.77 11.92 -3.88
C PHE A 46 -2.63 10.73 -4.83
N GLY A 47 -3.73 10.11 -5.27
CA GLY A 47 -3.69 8.91 -6.10
C GLY A 47 -3.49 7.62 -5.31
N GLN A 48 -3.73 7.62 -3.99
CA GLN A 48 -3.51 6.44 -3.16
C GLN A 48 -4.45 5.28 -3.47
N ARG A 49 -5.54 5.52 -4.22
CA ARG A 49 -6.44 4.47 -4.71
C ARG A 49 -6.13 4.00 -6.14
N ASP A 50 -5.07 4.51 -6.76
CA ASP A 50 -4.74 4.20 -8.15
C ASP A 50 -4.02 2.86 -8.23
N VAL A 51 -4.75 1.78 -7.88
CA VAL A 51 -4.24 0.42 -7.75
C VAL A 51 -4.95 -0.56 -8.70
N SER A 52 -5.84 -0.08 -9.56
CA SER A 52 -6.73 -0.94 -10.36
C SER A 52 -5.98 -1.79 -11.41
N ASP A 53 -4.78 -1.37 -11.83
CA ASP A 53 -3.96 -2.12 -12.79
C ASP A 53 -2.92 -3.01 -12.10
N TRP A 54 -2.91 -3.06 -10.78
CA TRP A 54 -1.99 -3.93 -10.03
C TRP A 54 -2.43 -5.39 -10.16
N ASN A 55 -1.46 -6.29 -10.30
CA ASN A 55 -1.71 -7.73 -10.34
C ASN A 55 -0.49 -8.46 -9.74
N GLY A 56 -0.66 -9.74 -9.45
CA GLY A 56 0.39 -10.54 -8.84
C GLY A 56 0.77 -10.07 -7.44
N ILE A 57 -0.12 -9.36 -6.76
CA ILE A 57 0.15 -8.81 -5.44
C ILE A 57 -0.03 -9.91 -4.38
N VAL A 58 0.93 -10.01 -3.47
CA VAL A 58 0.92 -10.99 -2.37
C VAL A 58 0.84 -10.33 -1.00
N ALA A 59 1.09 -9.03 -0.90
CA ALA A 59 0.96 -8.28 0.36
C ALA A 59 0.70 -6.81 0.06
N ILE A 60 -0.07 -6.15 0.91
CA ILE A 60 -0.37 -4.73 0.82
C ILE A 60 -0.10 -4.04 2.16
N ARG A 61 0.32 -2.78 2.09
CA ARG A 61 0.47 -1.92 3.27
C ARG A 61 0.07 -0.50 2.86
N THR A 62 -0.39 0.27 3.82
CA THR A 62 -0.80 1.65 3.60
C THR A 62 -0.08 2.56 4.59
N GLY A 63 0.38 3.71 4.09
CA GLY A 63 0.75 4.84 4.92
C GLY A 63 -0.44 5.78 5.08
N SER A 64 -0.19 7.01 5.51
CA SER A 64 -1.26 8.00 5.66
C SER A 64 -1.94 8.29 4.32
N SER A 65 -1.16 8.46 3.26
CA SER A 65 -1.67 8.88 1.96
C SER A 65 -0.99 8.13 0.81
N HIS A 66 -0.46 6.93 1.07
CA HIS A 66 0.11 6.09 0.01
C HIS A 66 -0.20 4.63 0.28
N THR A 67 -0.16 3.84 -0.78
CA THR A 67 -0.45 2.41 -0.79
C THR A 67 0.73 1.68 -1.42
N VAL A 68 1.15 0.57 -0.81
CA VAL A 68 2.30 -0.20 -1.25
C VAL A 68 1.89 -1.64 -1.47
N GLY A 69 2.29 -2.21 -2.58
CA GLY A 69 2.04 -3.61 -2.90
C GLY A 69 3.33 -4.38 -3.16
N LEU A 70 3.46 -5.53 -2.55
CA LEU A 70 4.55 -6.48 -2.82
C LEU A 70 4.07 -7.47 -3.85
N LYS A 71 4.83 -7.62 -4.93
CA LYS A 71 4.53 -8.57 -6.00
C LYS A 71 5.21 -9.91 -5.73
N VAL A 72 4.65 -10.95 -6.33
CA VAL A 72 5.13 -12.33 -6.18
C VAL A 72 6.59 -12.48 -6.63
N ASP A 73 7.05 -11.64 -7.55
CA ASP A 73 8.43 -11.68 -8.09
C ASP A 73 9.43 -10.91 -7.22
N GLY A 74 9.01 -10.36 -6.07
CA GLY A 74 9.89 -9.63 -5.17
C GLY A 74 10.05 -8.15 -5.48
N THR A 75 9.36 -7.65 -6.50
CA THR A 75 9.32 -6.20 -6.78
C THR A 75 8.18 -5.55 -6.01
N VAL A 76 8.20 -4.21 -5.95
CA VAL A 76 7.25 -3.43 -5.15
C VAL A 76 6.63 -2.34 -6.03
N VAL A 77 5.34 -2.12 -5.87
CA VAL A 77 4.62 -1.03 -6.51
C VAL A 77 4.04 -0.12 -5.44
N ALA A 78 3.86 1.14 -5.76
CA ALA A 78 3.31 2.11 -4.82
C ALA A 78 2.48 3.15 -5.55
N ALA A 79 1.46 3.67 -4.86
CA ALA A 79 0.59 4.72 -5.39
C ALA A 79 0.28 5.71 -4.26
N GLY A 80 0.21 6.98 -4.60
CA GLY A 80 -0.18 8.02 -3.65
C GLY A 80 0.83 9.13 -3.51
N ASN A 81 0.82 9.77 -2.35
CA ASN A 81 1.70 10.88 -2.04
C ASN A 81 3.16 10.47 -2.14
N ASN A 82 3.94 11.24 -2.88
CA ASN A 82 5.37 11.00 -3.08
C ASN A 82 6.19 12.25 -2.80
N ALA A 83 5.66 13.18 -2.01
CA ALA A 83 6.34 14.43 -1.69
C ALA A 83 7.68 14.21 -1.00
N ASP A 84 7.80 13.14 -0.22
CA ASP A 84 9.03 12.76 0.49
C ASP A 84 9.74 11.58 -0.18
N GLY A 85 9.28 11.13 -1.35
CA GLY A 85 9.85 9.98 -2.04
C GLY A 85 9.36 8.64 -1.54
N GLN A 86 8.27 8.60 -0.76
CA GLN A 86 7.77 7.37 -0.14
C GLN A 86 7.26 6.34 -1.15
N CYS A 87 7.03 6.73 -2.40
CA CYS A 87 6.63 5.82 -3.48
C CYS A 87 7.78 5.46 -4.43
N ASP A 88 9.01 5.86 -4.14
CA ASP A 88 10.17 5.64 -5.03
C ASP A 88 10.75 4.24 -4.81
N VAL A 89 9.96 3.22 -5.14
CA VAL A 89 10.26 1.80 -4.90
C VAL A 89 10.50 1.01 -6.19
N SER A 90 10.50 1.65 -7.34
CA SER A 90 10.48 0.96 -8.65
C SER A 90 11.74 0.15 -8.95
N ASP A 91 12.87 0.46 -8.31
CA ASP A 91 14.13 -0.27 -8.47
C ASP A 91 14.36 -1.32 -7.38
N TRP A 92 13.41 -1.51 -6.47
CA TRP A 92 13.52 -2.54 -5.43
C TRP A 92 13.32 -3.93 -6.02
N SER A 93 14.11 -4.90 -5.54
CA SER A 93 14.01 -6.30 -5.94
C SER A 93 14.34 -7.20 -4.75
N ASP A 94 14.01 -8.46 -4.86
CA ASP A 94 14.27 -9.47 -3.81
C ASP A 94 13.59 -9.12 -2.48
N ILE A 95 12.49 -8.40 -2.52
CA ILE A 95 11.76 -7.98 -1.34
C ILE A 95 10.86 -9.14 -0.87
N VAL A 96 10.91 -9.45 0.42
CA VAL A 96 10.11 -10.52 1.02
C VAL A 96 9.06 -9.99 2.01
N ALA A 97 9.18 -8.72 2.45
CA ALA A 97 8.19 -8.10 3.33
C ALA A 97 8.25 -6.58 3.17
N ILE A 98 7.12 -5.93 3.37
CA ILE A 98 7.00 -4.48 3.27
C ILE A 98 6.30 -3.93 4.51
N SER A 99 6.58 -2.67 4.81
CA SER A 99 5.90 -1.90 5.85
C SER A 99 5.83 -0.45 5.40
N ALA A 100 4.82 0.25 5.86
CA ALA A 100 4.64 1.66 5.52
C ALA A 100 4.30 2.45 6.78
N GLY A 101 5.03 3.54 6.99
CA GLY A 101 4.68 4.54 7.99
C GLY A 101 3.91 5.68 7.35
N SER A 102 3.71 6.76 8.09
CA SER A 102 2.95 7.90 7.57
C SER A 102 3.53 8.44 6.26
N ASN A 103 4.84 8.61 6.20
CA ASN A 103 5.50 9.27 5.06
C ASN A 103 6.76 8.51 4.61
N HIS A 104 6.83 7.21 4.87
CA HIS A 104 7.98 6.40 4.44
C HIS A 104 7.53 4.96 4.14
N THR A 105 8.37 4.25 3.40
CA THR A 105 8.14 2.86 3.02
C THR A 105 9.44 2.08 3.24
N VAL A 106 9.30 0.88 3.79
CA VAL A 106 10.44 0.03 4.16
C VAL A 106 10.25 -1.34 3.52
N GLY A 107 11.33 -1.90 2.99
CA GLY A 107 11.32 -3.24 2.43
C GLY A 107 12.41 -4.10 3.05
N LEU A 108 12.06 -5.33 3.39
CA LEU A 108 13.00 -6.34 3.86
C LEU A 108 13.40 -7.22 2.69
N LYS A 109 14.69 -7.34 2.45
CA LYS A 109 15.23 -8.18 1.38
C LYS A 109 15.48 -9.60 1.87
N ALA A 110 15.50 -10.54 0.94
CA ALA A 110 15.71 -11.96 1.22
C ALA A 110 17.05 -12.23 1.94
N ASP A 111 18.06 -11.37 1.72
CA ASP A 111 19.38 -11.51 2.35
C ASP A 111 19.44 -10.92 3.77
N GLY A 112 18.32 -10.41 4.30
CA GLY A 112 18.23 -9.84 5.63
C GLY A 112 18.55 -8.35 5.70
N THR A 113 18.91 -7.71 4.59
CA THR A 113 19.10 -6.26 4.56
C THR A 113 17.78 -5.53 4.37
N VAL A 114 17.77 -4.22 4.66
CA VAL A 114 16.56 -3.39 4.63
C VAL A 114 16.81 -2.20 3.71
N VAL A 115 15.80 -1.87 2.91
CA VAL A 115 15.78 -0.64 2.10
C VAL A 115 14.63 0.24 2.56
N ALA A 116 14.79 1.55 2.42
CA ALA A 116 13.76 2.49 2.86
C ALA A 116 13.79 3.74 1.99
N VAL A 117 12.60 4.32 1.78
CA VAL A 117 12.44 5.61 1.08
C VAL A 117 11.41 6.44 1.83
N GLY A 118 11.48 7.74 1.66
CA GLY A 118 10.53 8.66 2.26
C GLY A 118 11.17 9.61 3.24
N SER A 119 10.33 10.17 4.12
CA SER A 119 10.78 11.13 5.13
C SER A 119 11.79 10.51 6.08
N ASN A 120 12.85 11.26 6.35
CA ASN A 120 13.90 10.86 7.29
C ASN A 120 14.18 11.96 8.32
N SER A 121 13.15 12.76 8.64
CA SER A 121 13.27 13.89 9.58
C SER A 121 13.79 13.47 10.95
N ASP A 122 13.50 12.25 11.36
CA ASP A 122 13.90 11.72 12.67
C ASP A 122 15.06 10.72 12.59
N GLY A 123 15.69 10.58 11.44
CA GLY A 123 16.78 9.65 11.23
C GLY A 123 16.37 8.22 11.02
#